data_ee0b79afa90b720b3663341c50c6ce06
#
_entry.id   ee0b79afa90b720b3663341c50c6ce06
#
_cell.length_a   1.000
_cell.length_b   1.000
_cell.length_c   1.000
_cell.angle_alpha   90.00
_cell.angle_beta   90.00
_cell.angle_gamma   90.00
#
_symmetry.space_group_name_H-M   'P 1'
#
loop_
_entity.id
_entity.type
_entity.pdbx_description
1 polymer ?
#
loop_
_entity_poly.entity_id
_entity_poly.type
_entity_poly.pdbx_seq_one_letter_code
_entity_poly.pdbx_strand_id
1 'polypeptide(L)'
;QPFFFQIGVRKVIPGWEIGLMGMKVGGKRRIKIPSELAYGKTGAGKSIPPNATLIFDVEIIAIQPPGYKMIIGDEFFSTQKKDLIVIDIRTEEEWKETGIIKGSNKLTAFDLEGNFNPAFLNFFELLTKKNNKSSKVIFVSKEGDISSILANGFVERLGYKNMFSLQGGIKKWILLELPLKK
;
A
#
# COMPACT_ATOMS: atom_id res chain seq x y z
N GLN A 1 -19.01 18.47 2.69
CA GLN A 1 -17.55 18.48 2.89
C GLN A 1 -16.92 17.49 1.93
N PRO A 2 -15.72 17.76 1.40
CA PRO A 2 -15.01 16.81 0.56
C PRO A 2 -14.71 15.51 1.31
N PHE A 3 -14.82 14.39 0.60
CA PHE A 3 -14.46 13.07 1.11
C PHE A 3 -13.05 12.73 0.63
N PHE A 4 -12.14 12.45 1.57
CA PHE A 4 -10.75 12.13 1.28
C PHE A 4 -10.48 10.63 1.45
N PHE A 5 -9.89 10.02 0.45
CA PHE A 5 -9.46 8.63 0.50
C PHE A 5 -8.32 8.38 -0.49
N GLN A 6 -7.60 7.28 -0.31
CA GLN A 6 -6.55 6.84 -1.21
C GLN A 6 -7.08 5.72 -2.10
N ILE A 7 -6.90 5.85 -3.42
CA ILE A 7 -7.22 4.79 -4.40
C ILE A 7 -6.16 3.70 -4.34
N GLY A 8 -6.56 2.45 -4.60
CA GLY A 8 -5.69 1.29 -4.68
C GLY A 8 -5.37 0.62 -3.33
N VAL A 9 -5.96 1.10 -2.23
CA VAL A 9 -5.69 0.61 -0.87
C VAL A 9 -6.91 -0.05 -0.22
N ARG A 10 -7.95 -0.33 -0.98
CA ARG A 10 -9.19 -1.01 -0.55
C ARG A 10 -9.89 -0.35 0.63
N LYS A 11 -9.76 0.98 0.78
CA LYS A 11 -10.48 1.76 1.80
C LYS A 11 -11.88 2.18 1.37
N VAL A 12 -12.20 1.99 0.11
CA VAL A 12 -13.52 2.22 -0.48
C VAL A 12 -13.98 0.97 -1.20
N ILE A 13 -15.28 0.89 -1.50
CA ILE A 13 -15.83 -0.24 -2.24
C ILE A 13 -15.15 -0.40 -3.61
N PRO A 14 -14.98 -1.63 -4.13
CA PRO A 14 -14.29 -1.88 -5.40
C PRO A 14 -14.83 -1.06 -6.57
N GLY A 15 -16.13 -0.82 -6.60
CA GLY A 15 -16.76 0.00 -7.63
C GLY A 15 -16.28 1.45 -7.65
N TRP A 16 -15.88 2.02 -6.53
CA TRP A 16 -15.23 3.35 -6.47
C TRP A 16 -13.82 3.30 -7.03
N GLU A 17 -13.04 2.31 -6.63
CA GLU A 17 -11.67 2.12 -7.12
C GLU A 17 -11.62 2.07 -8.65
N ILE A 18 -12.51 1.29 -9.26
CA ILE A 18 -12.63 1.13 -10.71
C ILE A 18 -13.25 2.38 -11.35
N GLY A 19 -14.34 2.87 -10.77
CA GLY A 19 -15.15 3.94 -11.35
C GLY A 19 -14.46 5.30 -11.43
N LEU A 20 -13.48 5.55 -10.55
CA LEU A 20 -12.72 6.81 -10.51
C LEU A 20 -11.45 6.78 -11.36
N MET A 21 -11.07 5.62 -11.88
CA MET A 21 -9.86 5.54 -12.71
C MET A 21 -9.92 6.49 -13.91
N GLY A 22 -8.79 7.16 -14.17
CA GLY A 22 -8.63 8.10 -15.26
C GLY A 22 -9.36 9.45 -15.08
N MET A 23 -10.05 9.70 -13.98
CA MET A 23 -10.61 11.01 -13.69
C MET A 23 -9.50 12.02 -13.37
N LYS A 24 -9.75 13.28 -13.77
CA LYS A 24 -8.85 14.42 -13.51
C LYS A 24 -9.51 15.40 -12.54
N VAL A 25 -8.74 16.27 -11.92
CA VAL A 25 -9.26 17.38 -11.10
C VAL A 25 -10.27 18.21 -11.90
N GLY A 26 -11.40 18.53 -11.29
CA GLY A 26 -12.56 19.18 -11.92
C GLY A 26 -13.47 18.25 -12.71
N GLY A 27 -13.06 16.99 -12.93
CA GLY A 27 -13.87 15.99 -13.64
C GLY A 27 -15.09 15.57 -12.83
N LYS A 28 -16.25 15.45 -13.49
CA LYS A 28 -17.51 14.95 -12.92
C LYS A 28 -17.89 13.64 -13.60
N ARG A 29 -18.36 12.67 -12.82
CA ARG A 29 -18.78 11.36 -13.33
C ARG A 29 -19.91 10.79 -12.50
N ARG A 30 -20.93 10.24 -13.18
CA ARG A 30 -21.93 9.37 -12.55
C ARG A 30 -21.44 7.94 -12.61
N ILE A 31 -21.32 7.29 -11.47
CA ILE A 31 -20.86 5.90 -11.33
C ILE A 31 -22.04 5.07 -10.86
N LYS A 32 -22.42 4.04 -11.66
CA LYS A 32 -23.40 3.03 -11.28
C LYS A 32 -22.65 1.76 -10.85
N ILE A 33 -22.75 1.39 -9.61
CA ILE A 33 -22.00 0.29 -8.99
C ILE A 33 -22.96 -0.84 -8.64
N PRO A 34 -22.84 -2.01 -9.28
CA PRO A 34 -23.65 -3.18 -8.91
C PRO A 34 -23.24 -3.68 -7.51
N SER A 35 -24.13 -4.42 -6.88
CA SER A 35 -23.98 -4.85 -5.48
C SER A 35 -22.69 -5.64 -5.22
N GLU A 36 -22.24 -6.44 -6.18
CA GLU A 36 -21.02 -7.27 -6.11
C GLU A 36 -19.74 -6.44 -5.97
N LEU A 37 -19.76 -5.19 -6.45
CA LEU A 37 -18.67 -4.23 -6.33
C LEU A 37 -18.93 -3.18 -5.24
N ALA A 38 -19.98 -3.40 -4.43
CA ALA A 38 -20.40 -2.55 -3.32
C ALA A 38 -20.54 -3.37 -2.03
N TYR A 39 -21.73 -3.49 -1.48
CA TYR A 39 -21.99 -4.14 -0.19
C TYR A 39 -22.67 -5.51 -0.30
N GLY A 40 -22.84 -6.03 -1.50
CA GLY A 40 -23.28 -7.39 -1.79
C GLY A 40 -24.62 -7.77 -1.15
N LYS A 41 -24.70 -9.04 -0.75
CA LYS A 41 -25.89 -9.64 -0.11
C LYS A 41 -26.15 -9.14 1.31
N THR A 42 -25.19 -8.48 1.93
CA THR A 42 -25.29 -8.02 3.33
C THR A 42 -25.88 -6.61 3.42
N GLY A 43 -25.64 -5.76 2.41
CA GLY A 43 -25.96 -4.34 2.50
C GLY A 43 -25.07 -3.60 3.49
N ALA A 44 -25.41 -2.36 3.86
CA ALA A 44 -24.66 -1.58 4.84
C ALA A 44 -25.57 -0.70 5.70
N GLY A 45 -25.49 -0.90 7.01
CA GLY A 45 -26.29 -0.17 7.98
C GLY A 45 -27.81 -0.28 7.72
N LYS A 46 -28.52 0.81 8.03
CA LYS A 46 -29.98 0.89 7.78
C LYS A 46 -30.33 1.48 6.40
N SER A 47 -29.34 2.05 5.71
CA SER A 47 -29.57 2.86 4.51
C SER A 47 -29.33 2.12 3.20
N ILE A 48 -28.55 1.04 3.22
CA ILE A 48 -28.21 0.29 2.01
C ILE A 48 -28.71 -1.14 2.16
N PRO A 49 -29.83 -1.49 1.49
CA PRO A 49 -30.38 -2.83 1.57
C PRO A 49 -29.48 -3.87 0.87
N PRO A 50 -29.68 -5.18 1.16
CA PRO A 50 -29.03 -6.26 0.42
C PRO A 50 -29.24 -6.15 -1.09
N ASN A 51 -28.20 -6.49 -1.85
CA ASN A 51 -28.18 -6.49 -3.32
C ASN A 51 -28.47 -5.13 -3.98
N ALA A 52 -28.25 -4.02 -3.26
CA ALA A 52 -28.50 -2.69 -3.79
C ALA A 52 -27.44 -2.29 -4.83
N THR A 53 -27.91 -1.83 -5.98
CA THR A 53 -27.08 -1.07 -6.92
C THR A 53 -26.96 0.37 -6.43
N LEU A 54 -25.74 0.89 -6.32
CA LEU A 54 -25.48 2.24 -5.87
C LEU A 54 -25.17 3.17 -7.03
N ILE A 55 -25.65 4.40 -6.94
CA ILE A 55 -25.35 5.46 -7.92
C ILE A 55 -24.71 6.62 -7.18
N PHE A 56 -23.57 7.08 -7.67
CA PHE A 56 -22.84 8.21 -7.12
C PHE A 56 -22.59 9.24 -8.21
N ASP A 57 -22.86 10.50 -7.92
CA ASP A 57 -22.35 11.62 -8.68
C ASP A 57 -21.09 12.13 -7.97
N VAL A 58 -19.95 12.00 -8.62
CA VAL A 58 -18.64 12.34 -8.06
C VAL A 58 -17.98 13.44 -8.84
N GLU A 59 -17.32 14.34 -8.11
CA GLU A 59 -16.44 15.36 -8.65
C GLU A 59 -15.07 15.26 -7.97
N ILE A 60 -14.00 15.23 -8.76
CA ILE A 60 -12.63 15.24 -8.24
C ILE A 60 -12.22 16.69 -7.96
N ILE A 61 -12.18 17.06 -6.70
CA ILE A 61 -11.80 18.41 -6.27
C ILE A 61 -10.27 18.59 -6.25
N ALA A 62 -9.56 17.56 -5.79
CA ALA A 62 -8.10 17.58 -5.72
C ALA A 62 -7.54 16.17 -5.82
N ILE A 63 -6.34 16.04 -6.36
CA ILE A 63 -5.53 14.81 -6.34
C ILE A 63 -4.22 15.20 -5.68
N GLN A 64 -3.91 14.57 -4.54
CA GLN A 64 -2.63 14.74 -3.86
C GLN A 64 -1.78 13.50 -4.14
N PRO A 65 -0.52 13.67 -4.58
CA PRO A 65 0.39 12.54 -4.66
C PRO A 65 0.61 11.95 -3.26
N PRO A 66 0.80 10.63 -3.14
CA PRO A 66 1.12 10.02 -1.86
C PRO A 66 2.42 10.62 -1.30
N GLY A 67 2.51 10.74 0.01
CA GLY A 67 3.71 11.24 0.68
C GLY A 67 4.93 10.30 0.56
N TYR A 68 4.71 9.03 0.22
CA TYR A 68 5.76 8.05 -0.06
C TYR A 68 6.11 8.02 -1.55
N LYS A 69 7.28 7.43 -1.88
CA LYS A 69 7.74 7.25 -3.25
C LYS A 69 7.63 5.79 -3.65
N MET A 70 7.26 5.52 -4.90
CA MET A 70 7.40 4.19 -5.49
C MET A 70 8.80 4.01 -6.07
N ILE A 71 9.37 2.82 -5.90
CA ILE A 71 10.65 2.45 -6.51
C ILE A 71 10.47 1.21 -7.37
N ILE A 72 11.05 1.21 -8.56
CA ILE A 72 11.04 0.09 -9.50
C ILE A 72 12.29 -0.77 -9.27
N GLY A 73 12.24 -2.06 -9.62
CA GLY A 73 13.34 -2.99 -9.39
C GLY A 73 14.70 -2.51 -9.91
N ASP A 74 14.77 -1.98 -11.12
CA ASP A 74 16.01 -1.46 -11.71
C ASP A 74 16.54 -0.21 -10.98
N GLU A 75 15.63 0.65 -10.56
CA GLU A 75 15.94 1.86 -9.79
C GLU A 75 16.42 1.52 -8.38
N PHE A 76 15.95 0.38 -7.84
CA PHE A 76 16.39 -0.14 -6.55
C PHE A 76 17.91 -0.36 -6.53
N PHE A 77 18.51 -0.97 -7.55
CA PHE A 77 19.95 -1.21 -7.63
C PHE A 77 20.76 0.08 -7.75
N SER A 78 20.26 1.06 -8.48
CA SER A 78 20.91 2.37 -8.60
C SER A 78 20.83 3.19 -7.29
N THR A 79 19.82 2.91 -6.46
CA THR A 79 19.57 3.60 -5.19
C THR A 79 20.24 2.91 -3.99
N GLN A 80 20.83 1.71 -4.16
CA GLN A 80 21.58 0.98 -3.13
C GLN A 80 22.87 1.73 -2.71
N LYS A 81 22.79 3.04 -2.54
CA LYS A 81 23.83 3.82 -1.88
C LYS A 81 23.64 3.68 -0.37
N LYS A 82 24.78 3.71 0.35
CA LYS A 82 24.87 3.69 1.83
C LYS A 82 23.65 4.31 2.49
N ASP A 83 23.06 3.60 3.47
CA ASP A 83 21.97 4.03 4.34
C ASP A 83 20.52 3.72 3.87
N LEU A 84 20.34 2.81 2.90
CA LEU A 84 19.01 2.34 2.54
C LEU A 84 18.60 1.13 3.40
N ILE A 85 17.54 1.24 4.14
CA ILE A 85 16.94 0.17 4.94
C ILE A 85 15.84 -0.49 4.11
N VAL A 86 16.01 -1.76 3.77
CA VAL A 86 15.00 -2.55 3.09
C VAL A 86 14.31 -3.44 4.12
N ILE A 87 12.99 -3.39 4.19
CA ILE A 87 12.18 -4.17 5.12
C ILE A 87 11.17 -4.99 4.31
N ASP A 88 11.33 -6.31 4.33
CA ASP A 88 10.36 -7.23 3.79
C ASP A 88 9.29 -7.50 4.86
N ILE A 89 8.09 -6.96 4.61
CA ILE A 89 6.98 -6.95 5.57
C ILE A 89 6.05 -8.15 5.45
N ARG A 90 6.38 -9.11 4.58
CA ARG A 90 5.59 -10.33 4.35
C ARG A 90 5.68 -11.29 5.53
N THR A 91 4.95 -12.39 5.45
CA THR A 91 4.99 -13.46 6.46
C THR A 91 6.22 -14.37 6.29
N GLU A 92 6.51 -15.17 7.31
CA GLU A 92 7.63 -16.11 7.29
C GLU A 92 7.44 -17.21 6.21
N GLU A 93 6.20 -17.64 6.00
CA GLU A 93 5.83 -18.60 4.97
C GLU A 93 6.16 -18.05 3.57
N GLU A 94 5.80 -16.81 3.31
CA GLU A 94 6.06 -16.14 2.03
C GLU A 94 7.56 -15.96 1.77
N TRP A 95 8.37 -15.70 2.80
CA TRP A 95 9.83 -15.64 2.66
C TRP A 95 10.44 -17.00 2.34
N LYS A 96 9.91 -18.09 2.93
CA LYS A 96 10.36 -19.47 2.65
C LYS A 96 10.01 -19.90 1.23
N GLU A 97 8.81 -19.51 0.77
CA GLU A 97 8.30 -19.85 -0.56
C GLU A 97 9.14 -19.20 -1.67
N THR A 98 9.35 -17.90 -1.61
CA THR A 98 9.92 -17.13 -2.73
C THR A 98 11.35 -16.66 -2.51
N GLY A 99 11.84 -16.67 -1.27
CA GLY A 99 13.06 -15.97 -0.88
C GLY A 99 12.83 -14.48 -0.60
N ILE A 100 13.91 -13.74 -0.35
CA ILE A 100 13.91 -12.31 -0.05
C ILE A 100 14.91 -11.55 -0.91
N ILE A 101 14.74 -10.26 -1.08
CA ILE A 101 15.73 -9.39 -1.69
C ILE A 101 16.98 -9.38 -0.79
N LYS A 102 18.18 -9.57 -1.36
CA LYS A 102 19.42 -9.60 -0.60
C LYS A 102 19.61 -8.32 0.21
N GLY A 103 19.86 -8.46 1.51
CA GLY A 103 20.03 -7.33 2.44
C GLY A 103 18.73 -6.81 3.06
N SER A 104 17.59 -7.40 2.75
CA SER A 104 16.34 -7.05 3.42
C SER A 104 16.33 -7.53 4.88
N ASN A 105 15.76 -6.69 5.74
CA ASN A 105 15.37 -7.07 7.09
C ASN A 105 13.99 -7.74 7.03
N LYS A 106 13.87 -8.92 7.62
CA LYS A 106 12.60 -9.65 7.73
C LYS A 106 11.82 -9.08 8.92
N LEU A 107 10.68 -8.48 8.68
CA LEU A 107 9.85 -7.88 9.71
C LEU A 107 8.38 -7.89 9.30
N THR A 108 7.67 -8.95 9.63
CA THR A 108 6.24 -9.09 9.33
C THR A 108 5.43 -7.95 9.92
N ALA A 109 4.72 -7.20 9.06
CA ALA A 109 3.89 -6.10 9.51
C ALA A 109 2.46 -6.52 9.85
N PHE A 110 1.93 -7.52 9.16
CA PHE A 110 0.57 -8.02 9.36
C PHE A 110 0.57 -9.55 9.34
N ASP A 111 -0.25 -10.15 10.21
CA ASP A 111 -0.52 -11.58 10.15
C ASP A 111 -1.46 -11.96 8.99
N LEU A 112 -1.77 -13.25 8.86
CA LEU A 112 -2.65 -13.77 7.80
C LEU A 112 -4.10 -13.26 7.91
N GLU A 113 -4.52 -12.85 9.11
CA GLU A 113 -5.84 -12.28 9.38
C GLU A 113 -5.87 -10.76 9.16
N GLY A 114 -4.72 -10.14 8.87
CA GLY A 114 -4.58 -8.71 8.62
C GLY A 114 -4.38 -7.87 9.88
N ASN A 115 -4.10 -8.49 11.04
CA ASN A 115 -3.81 -7.77 12.26
C ASN A 115 -2.38 -7.22 12.22
N PHE A 116 -2.22 -5.97 12.63
CA PHE A 116 -0.90 -5.33 12.69
C PHE A 116 -0.04 -5.93 13.82
N ASN A 117 1.20 -6.25 13.50
CA ASN A 117 2.16 -6.78 14.47
C ASN A 117 2.57 -5.70 15.49
N PRO A 118 2.24 -5.85 16.78
CA PRO A 118 2.55 -4.85 17.80
C PRO A 118 4.04 -4.58 17.97
N ALA A 119 4.89 -5.58 17.71
CA ALA A 119 6.34 -5.45 17.82
C ALA A 119 6.98 -4.69 16.64
N PHE A 120 6.22 -4.46 15.55
CA PHE A 120 6.75 -3.86 14.33
C PHE A 120 7.39 -2.50 14.58
N LEU A 121 6.73 -1.62 15.30
CA LEU A 121 7.23 -0.28 15.56
C LEU A 121 8.54 -0.27 16.36
N ASN A 122 8.66 -1.14 17.35
CA ASN A 122 9.87 -1.26 18.15
C ASN A 122 11.07 -1.70 17.30
N PHE A 123 10.90 -2.72 16.46
CA PHE A 123 11.95 -3.15 15.51
C PHE A 123 12.27 -2.10 14.48
N PHE A 124 11.25 -1.43 13.93
CA PHE A 124 11.44 -0.34 12.98
C PHE A 124 12.27 0.80 13.59
N GLU A 125 12.01 1.18 14.84
CA GLU A 125 12.77 2.21 15.56
C GLU A 125 14.24 1.83 15.74
N LEU A 126 14.51 0.55 16.03
CA LEU A 126 15.90 0.05 16.12
C LEU A 126 16.61 0.15 14.77
N LEU A 127 15.96 -0.25 13.69
CA LEU A 127 16.52 -0.18 12.34
C LEU A 127 16.79 1.27 11.88
N THR A 128 15.93 2.19 12.26
CA THR A 128 16.03 3.61 11.91
C THR A 128 16.82 4.44 12.93
N LYS A 129 17.66 3.81 13.77
CA LYS A 129 18.47 4.47 14.81
C LYS A 129 17.64 5.42 15.68
N LYS A 130 16.66 4.86 16.38
CA LYS A 130 15.76 5.57 17.28
C LYS A 130 15.02 6.74 16.63
N ASN A 131 14.13 6.42 15.67
CA ASN A 131 13.22 7.40 15.06
C ASN A 131 13.88 8.48 14.18
N ASN A 132 15.00 8.18 13.52
CA ASN A 132 15.54 9.10 12.54
C ASN A 132 14.56 9.26 11.36
N LYS A 133 13.77 10.34 11.38
CA LYS A 133 12.74 10.66 10.37
C LYS A 133 13.29 10.88 8.96
N SER A 134 14.60 11.02 8.82
CA SER A 134 15.29 11.16 7.54
C SER A 134 15.81 9.84 6.97
N SER A 135 15.69 8.73 7.71
CA SER A 135 16.05 7.39 7.22
C SER A 135 15.33 7.08 5.91
N LYS A 136 16.08 6.50 4.96
CA LYS A 136 15.52 5.99 3.70
C LYS A 136 15.07 4.55 3.91
N VAL A 137 13.78 4.29 3.82
CA VAL A 137 13.20 2.97 4.09
C VAL A 137 12.33 2.53 2.92
N ILE A 138 12.60 1.33 2.41
CA ILE A 138 11.76 0.66 1.42
C ILE A 138 11.01 -0.46 2.11
N PHE A 139 9.68 -0.46 1.99
CA PHE A 139 8.86 -1.60 2.34
C PHE A 139 8.62 -2.49 1.12
N VAL A 140 8.73 -3.80 1.34
CA VAL A 140 8.49 -4.85 0.33
C VAL A 140 7.32 -5.70 0.81
N SER A 141 6.24 -5.74 0.03
CA SER A 141 5.10 -6.66 0.22
C SER A 141 4.95 -7.59 -0.98
N LYS A 142 3.94 -8.42 -1.00
CA LYS A 142 3.71 -9.38 -2.09
C LYS A 142 3.44 -8.70 -3.42
N GLU A 143 2.53 -7.71 -3.45
CA GLU A 143 2.06 -7.01 -4.66
C GLU A 143 2.35 -5.50 -4.66
N GLY A 144 2.90 -4.94 -3.59
CA GLY A 144 3.19 -3.52 -3.45
C GLY A 144 2.05 -2.69 -2.85
N ASP A 145 0.87 -3.25 -2.66
CA ASP A 145 -0.31 -2.60 -2.08
C ASP A 145 -0.15 -2.34 -0.57
N ILE A 146 0.10 -3.40 0.21
CA ILE A 146 0.29 -3.30 1.67
C ILE A 146 1.50 -2.42 2.01
N SER A 147 2.60 -2.54 1.27
CA SER A 147 3.79 -1.71 1.49
C SER A 147 3.54 -0.24 1.19
N SER A 148 2.69 0.08 0.23
CA SER A 148 2.30 1.47 -0.08
C SER A 148 1.40 2.08 1.00
N ILE A 149 0.45 1.31 1.53
CA ILE A 149 -0.39 1.73 2.67
C ILE A 149 0.46 2.03 3.90
N LEU A 150 1.39 1.11 4.21
CA LEU A 150 2.28 1.26 5.36
C LEU A 150 3.20 2.47 5.19
N ALA A 151 3.84 2.62 4.02
CA ALA A 151 4.71 3.75 3.72
C ALA A 151 3.97 5.10 3.85
N ASN A 152 2.74 5.18 3.34
CA ASN A 152 1.92 6.37 3.49
C ASN A 152 1.58 6.68 4.96
N GLY A 153 1.22 5.66 5.74
CA GLY A 153 0.97 5.81 7.17
C GLY A 153 2.19 6.37 7.93
N PHE A 154 3.40 5.91 7.58
CA PHE A 154 4.64 6.42 8.17
C PHE A 154 4.93 7.88 7.80
N VAL A 155 4.60 8.30 6.58
CA VAL A 155 4.74 9.71 6.19
C VAL A 155 3.71 10.58 6.89
N GLU A 156 2.43 10.26 6.76
CA GLU A 156 1.33 11.13 7.19
C GLU A 156 1.17 11.19 8.72
N ARG A 157 1.32 10.03 9.39
CA ARG A 157 1.04 9.94 10.83
C ARG A 157 2.29 10.03 11.69
N LEU A 158 3.42 9.54 11.19
CA LEU A 158 4.66 9.46 11.95
C LEU A 158 5.73 10.46 11.49
N GLY A 159 5.50 11.21 10.40
CA GLY A 159 6.35 12.28 9.91
C GLY A 159 7.68 11.83 9.29
N TYR A 160 7.77 10.59 8.80
CA TYR A 160 8.95 10.14 8.05
C TYR A 160 8.99 10.77 6.66
N LYS A 161 10.19 11.13 6.17
CA LYS A 161 10.34 11.91 4.92
C LYS A 161 10.71 11.07 3.70
N ASN A 162 11.35 9.94 3.91
CA ASN A 162 11.95 9.14 2.83
C ASN A 162 11.45 7.69 2.89
N MET A 163 10.14 7.52 2.78
CA MET A 163 9.50 6.21 2.74
C MET A 163 9.26 5.81 1.29
N PHE A 164 9.56 4.56 0.98
CA PHE A 164 9.38 3.98 -0.34
C PHE A 164 8.58 2.69 -0.27
N SER A 165 7.86 2.38 -1.34
CA SER A 165 7.22 1.10 -1.57
C SER A 165 7.78 0.49 -2.86
N LEU A 166 8.13 -0.80 -2.83
CA LEU A 166 8.53 -1.53 -4.02
C LEU A 166 7.31 -1.73 -4.93
N GLN A 167 7.34 -1.11 -6.11
CA GLN A 167 6.22 -1.18 -7.06
C GLN A 167 6.01 -2.59 -7.59
N GLY A 168 4.80 -3.12 -7.41
CA GLY A 168 4.43 -4.48 -7.79
C GLY A 168 4.98 -5.56 -6.84
N GLY A 169 5.65 -5.13 -5.77
CA GLY A 169 6.14 -6.00 -4.71
C GLY A 169 7.11 -7.10 -5.19
N ILE A 170 7.20 -8.16 -4.39
CA ILE A 170 8.08 -9.29 -4.71
C ILE A 170 7.61 -10.06 -5.96
N LYS A 171 6.31 -10.05 -6.28
CA LYS A 171 5.80 -10.68 -7.50
C LYS A 171 6.42 -10.07 -8.75
N LYS A 172 6.45 -8.74 -8.85
CA LYS A 172 7.07 -8.05 -9.99
C LYS A 172 8.59 -8.24 -10.02
N TRP A 173 9.23 -8.28 -8.84
CA TRP A 173 10.66 -8.57 -8.72
C TRP A 173 11.02 -9.93 -9.32
N ILE A 174 10.23 -10.97 -9.01
CA ILE A 174 10.39 -12.33 -9.57
C ILE A 174 10.13 -12.34 -11.08
N LEU A 175 9.08 -11.66 -11.53
CA LEU A 175 8.74 -11.57 -12.96
C LEU A 175 9.85 -10.92 -13.80
N LEU A 176 10.61 -10.00 -13.20
CA LEU A 176 11.78 -9.34 -13.81
C LEU A 176 13.07 -10.15 -13.62
N GLU A 177 12.98 -11.38 -13.11
CA GLU A 177 14.13 -12.29 -12.86
C GLU A 177 15.23 -11.67 -12.01
N LEU A 178 14.88 -10.72 -11.12
CA LEU A 178 15.84 -10.04 -10.26
C LEU A 178 16.30 -10.95 -9.10
N PRO A 179 17.55 -10.78 -8.61
CA PRO A 179 18.15 -11.73 -7.68
C PRO A 179 17.47 -11.76 -6.32
N LEU A 180 17.20 -12.97 -5.83
CA LEU A 180 16.69 -13.26 -4.50
C LEU A 180 17.69 -14.10 -3.71
N LYS A 181 17.67 -13.96 -2.40
CA LYS A 181 18.34 -14.85 -1.46
C LYS A 181 17.29 -15.82 -0.90
N LYS A 182 17.51 -17.11 -1.04
CA LYS A 182 16.79 -18.17 -0.32
C LYS A 182 17.23 -18.26 1.12
#